data_84cf523e2d49876b5a0fd9f063e5e3e3
#
_entry.id   84cf523e2d49876b5a0fd9f063e5e3e3
#
_cell.length_a   1.000
_cell.length_b   1.000
_cell.length_c   1.000
_cell.angle_alpha   90.00
_cell.angle_beta   90.00
_cell.angle_gamma   90.00
#
_symmetry.space_group_name_H-M   'P 1'
#
loop_
_entity.id
_entity.type
_entity.pdbx_description
1 polymer ?
#
loop_
_entity_poly.entity_id
_entity_poly.type
_entity_poly.pdbx_seq_one_letter_code
_entity_poly.pdbx_strand_id
1 'polypeptide(L)'
;MNRILLFLLPPALLCFGTVGYVLVEDWNWLDAFYMTVITISTVGYGEIHPLSESGQTFTVVLIFLSFGTFTYSVAALTRFVLEGGFSQSFRRFRMEHAIGQLSGHVIVCGLGRKGQAVCRQLHSHGVPFLVIEHQEATLAELQHLGYLQIQGNVTDDDFLRQGRIEHARSLIALLGNDAENVFLILSARQLNSDLDIIAWGSTPEMESKLRHAGANRVLSPFELGGFRVVHTLLRPNVVDFFQWALDCDNEDLALEQFEVPERATISNKTLSELELSSSLNILGLVRGEERFFNLTGSSQFEAGDILIVLGPRQELNRLGNILAA
;
A
#
# COMPACT_ATOMS: atom_id res chain seq x y z
N MET A 1 -27.75 -0.25 -2.46
CA MET A 1 -28.77 -0.24 -3.53
C MET A 1 -28.44 -1.41 -4.47
N ASN A 2 -29.39 -2.32 -4.72
CA ASN A 2 -29.10 -3.59 -5.38
C ASN A 2 -28.66 -3.38 -6.85
N ARG A 3 -27.38 -3.53 -7.13
CA ARG A 3 -26.79 -3.50 -8.50
C ARG A 3 -27.50 -4.47 -9.46
N ILE A 4 -28.01 -5.57 -8.92
CA ILE A 4 -28.78 -6.59 -9.64
C ILE A 4 -30.05 -6.01 -10.28
N LEU A 5 -30.73 -5.09 -9.62
CA LEU A 5 -31.97 -4.48 -10.10
C LEU A 5 -31.75 -3.64 -11.39
N LEU A 6 -30.60 -2.97 -11.48
CA LEU A 6 -30.23 -2.16 -12.69
C LEU A 6 -30.14 -3.02 -13.96
N PHE A 7 -29.58 -4.23 -13.83
CA PHE A 7 -29.39 -5.13 -14.97
C PHE A 7 -30.61 -6.01 -15.26
N LEU A 8 -31.51 -6.20 -14.30
CA LEU A 8 -32.69 -7.04 -14.48
C LEU A 8 -33.94 -6.29 -14.96
N LEU A 9 -34.07 -4.99 -14.66
CA LEU A 9 -35.25 -4.20 -15.03
C LEU A 9 -35.46 -4.08 -16.56
N PRO A 10 -34.46 -3.75 -17.39
CA PRO A 10 -34.68 -3.64 -18.86
C PRO A 10 -35.08 -4.96 -19.50
N PRO A 11 -34.42 -6.11 -19.28
CA PRO A 11 -34.88 -7.39 -19.84
C PRO A 11 -36.25 -7.85 -19.30
N ALA A 12 -36.55 -7.58 -18.04
CA ALA A 12 -37.86 -7.87 -17.49
C ALA A 12 -38.98 -7.08 -18.18
N LEU A 13 -38.73 -5.79 -18.48
CA LEU A 13 -39.67 -4.93 -19.20
C LEU A 13 -39.86 -5.40 -20.65
N LEU A 14 -38.79 -5.83 -21.33
CA LEU A 14 -38.86 -6.44 -22.66
C LEU A 14 -39.73 -7.70 -22.67
N CYS A 15 -39.51 -8.59 -21.70
CA CYS A 15 -40.35 -9.78 -21.55
C CYS A 15 -41.81 -9.41 -21.29
N PHE A 16 -42.05 -8.46 -20.37
CA PHE A 16 -43.40 -8.02 -20.02
C PHE A 16 -44.15 -7.43 -21.24
N GLY A 17 -43.50 -6.54 -21.99
CA GLY A 17 -44.09 -5.93 -23.17
C GLY A 17 -44.38 -6.95 -24.24
N THR A 18 -43.42 -7.83 -24.57
CA THR A 18 -43.60 -8.88 -25.59
C THR A 18 -44.73 -9.85 -25.22
N VAL A 19 -44.74 -10.38 -24.02
CA VAL A 19 -45.81 -11.29 -23.57
C VAL A 19 -47.14 -10.55 -23.52
N GLY A 20 -47.15 -9.29 -23.12
CA GLY A 20 -48.37 -8.48 -23.07
C GLY A 20 -49.01 -8.30 -24.45
N TYR A 21 -48.26 -7.96 -25.51
CA TYR A 21 -48.78 -7.85 -26.84
C TYR A 21 -49.27 -9.21 -27.39
N VAL A 22 -48.56 -10.30 -27.16
CA VAL A 22 -49.02 -11.63 -27.56
C VAL A 22 -50.38 -11.99 -26.89
N LEU A 23 -50.58 -11.65 -25.63
CA LEU A 23 -51.80 -12.00 -24.89
C LEU A 23 -52.95 -11.04 -25.16
N VAL A 24 -52.70 -9.76 -25.40
CA VAL A 24 -53.73 -8.72 -25.59
C VAL A 24 -54.17 -8.61 -27.03
N GLU A 25 -53.26 -8.74 -27.99
CA GLU A 25 -53.48 -8.52 -29.44
C GLU A 25 -53.43 -9.82 -30.23
N ASP A 26 -53.11 -10.95 -29.61
CA ASP A 26 -52.92 -12.26 -30.25
C ASP A 26 -51.86 -12.22 -31.40
N TRP A 27 -50.87 -11.36 -31.24
CA TRP A 27 -49.81 -11.21 -32.24
C TRP A 27 -48.79 -12.34 -32.17
N ASN A 28 -48.09 -12.58 -33.30
CA ASN A 28 -46.94 -13.47 -33.25
C ASN A 28 -45.79 -12.88 -32.44
N TRP A 29 -44.90 -13.76 -31.91
CA TRP A 29 -43.80 -13.37 -31.03
C TRP A 29 -42.86 -12.31 -31.65
N LEU A 30 -42.63 -12.34 -32.97
CA LEU A 30 -41.71 -11.42 -33.62
C LEU A 30 -42.29 -10.00 -33.68
N ASP A 31 -43.56 -9.85 -34.05
CA ASP A 31 -44.24 -8.57 -34.12
C ASP A 31 -44.41 -7.96 -32.72
N ALA A 32 -44.80 -8.78 -31.74
CA ALA A 32 -44.90 -8.37 -30.36
C ALA A 32 -43.55 -7.90 -29.78
N PHE A 33 -42.49 -8.63 -30.05
CA PHE A 33 -41.13 -8.26 -29.63
C PHE A 33 -40.67 -6.97 -30.32
N TYR A 34 -40.85 -6.84 -31.63
CA TYR A 34 -40.47 -5.67 -32.38
C TYR A 34 -41.24 -4.42 -31.90
N MET A 35 -42.55 -4.52 -31.70
CA MET A 35 -43.36 -3.43 -31.15
C MET A 35 -42.90 -3.02 -29.74
N THR A 36 -42.57 -4.00 -28.89
CA THR A 36 -42.03 -3.74 -27.56
C THR A 36 -40.72 -3.00 -27.65
N VAL A 37 -39.78 -3.43 -28.51
CA VAL A 37 -38.47 -2.79 -28.68
C VAL A 37 -38.60 -1.35 -29.13
N ILE A 38 -39.40 -1.06 -30.16
CA ILE A 38 -39.57 0.32 -30.69
C ILE A 38 -40.27 1.24 -29.69
N THR A 39 -41.14 0.68 -28.82
CA THR A 39 -41.84 1.43 -27.78
C THR A 39 -40.88 1.74 -26.61
N ILE A 40 -40.17 0.75 -26.09
CA ILE A 40 -39.25 0.89 -24.96
C ILE A 40 -38.04 1.78 -25.36
N SER A 41 -37.53 1.62 -26.61
CA SER A 41 -36.41 2.44 -27.08
C SER A 41 -36.80 3.88 -27.45
N THR A 42 -38.07 4.24 -27.29
CA THR A 42 -38.61 5.56 -27.65
C THR A 42 -38.46 5.96 -29.13
N VAL A 43 -38.20 4.99 -30.02
CA VAL A 43 -38.05 5.22 -31.48
C VAL A 43 -39.41 5.52 -32.15
N GLY A 44 -40.46 4.73 -31.83
CA GLY A 44 -41.84 5.00 -32.18
C GLY A 44 -42.10 5.13 -33.69
N TYR A 45 -41.66 4.17 -34.52
CA TYR A 45 -41.91 4.20 -35.97
C TYR A 45 -43.41 4.12 -36.35
N GLY A 46 -44.24 3.68 -35.41
CA GLY A 46 -45.66 3.51 -35.62
C GLY A 46 -46.13 2.12 -35.17
N GLU A 47 -47.45 1.89 -35.33
CA GLU A 47 -48.04 0.60 -35.02
C GLU A 47 -47.79 -0.41 -36.15
N ILE A 48 -47.40 -1.64 -35.79
CA ILE A 48 -47.17 -2.72 -36.77
C ILE A 48 -48.50 -3.19 -37.36
N HIS A 49 -49.49 -3.31 -36.50
CA HIS A 49 -50.89 -3.61 -36.81
C HIS A 49 -51.79 -2.66 -36.03
N PRO A 50 -53.00 -2.35 -36.48
CA PRO A 50 -53.95 -1.52 -35.73
C PRO A 50 -54.21 -2.13 -34.36
N LEU A 51 -54.03 -1.31 -33.30
CA LEU A 51 -54.24 -1.78 -31.90
C LEU A 51 -55.73 -1.73 -31.56
N SER A 52 -56.17 -2.74 -30.81
CA SER A 52 -57.46 -2.72 -30.14
C SER A 52 -57.49 -1.67 -29.01
N GLU A 53 -58.66 -1.34 -28.45
CA GLU A 53 -58.76 -0.44 -27.30
C GLU A 53 -57.97 -0.99 -26.09
N SER A 54 -57.95 -2.32 -25.90
CA SER A 54 -57.15 -2.99 -24.86
C SER A 54 -55.64 -2.85 -25.13
N GLY A 55 -55.22 -3.02 -26.41
CA GLY A 55 -53.81 -2.87 -26.80
C GLY A 55 -53.32 -1.43 -26.69
N GLN A 56 -54.18 -0.45 -27.01
CA GLN A 56 -53.85 0.96 -26.79
C GLN A 56 -53.63 1.28 -25.32
N THR A 57 -54.50 0.77 -24.44
CA THR A 57 -54.38 0.94 -23.02
C THR A 57 -53.12 0.27 -22.49
N PHE A 58 -52.80 -0.96 -22.91
CA PHE A 58 -51.58 -1.66 -22.57
C PHE A 58 -50.33 -0.90 -23.00
N THR A 59 -50.35 -0.38 -24.23
CA THR A 59 -49.22 0.43 -24.78
C THR A 59 -48.97 1.67 -23.97
N VAL A 60 -50.03 2.41 -23.56
CA VAL A 60 -49.89 3.56 -22.65
C VAL A 60 -49.21 3.17 -21.34
N VAL A 61 -49.65 2.08 -20.70
CA VAL A 61 -49.02 1.59 -19.48
C VAL A 61 -47.54 1.22 -19.72
N LEU A 62 -47.25 0.53 -20.83
CA LEU A 62 -45.90 0.15 -21.18
C LEU A 62 -44.98 1.38 -21.40
N ILE A 63 -45.49 2.45 -22.02
CA ILE A 63 -44.76 3.70 -22.23
C ILE A 63 -44.36 4.33 -20.86
N PHE A 64 -45.33 4.44 -19.92
CA PHE A 64 -45.01 5.00 -18.60
C PHE A 64 -44.00 4.15 -17.81
N LEU A 65 -44.12 2.82 -17.87
CA LEU A 65 -43.16 1.92 -17.23
C LEU A 65 -41.79 2.00 -17.88
N SER A 66 -41.73 2.14 -19.22
CA SER A 66 -40.50 2.32 -19.98
C SER A 66 -39.78 3.61 -19.60
N PHE A 67 -40.52 4.72 -19.56
CA PHE A 67 -39.96 6.02 -19.17
C PHE A 67 -39.40 6.01 -17.74
N GLY A 68 -40.14 5.40 -16.81
CA GLY A 68 -39.67 5.23 -15.42
C GLY A 68 -38.39 4.40 -15.32
N THR A 69 -38.37 3.26 -16.04
CA THR A 69 -37.18 2.35 -16.09
C THR A 69 -35.98 3.03 -16.72
N PHE A 70 -36.18 3.76 -17.84
CA PHE A 70 -35.13 4.50 -18.51
C PHE A 70 -34.52 5.57 -17.60
N THR A 71 -35.36 6.42 -17.00
CA THR A 71 -34.94 7.49 -16.09
C THR A 71 -34.14 6.94 -14.90
N TYR A 72 -34.64 5.85 -14.30
CA TYR A 72 -33.95 5.15 -13.22
C TYR A 72 -32.60 4.60 -13.67
N SER A 73 -32.52 3.97 -14.84
CA SER A 73 -31.29 3.38 -15.38
C SER A 73 -30.24 4.44 -15.67
N VAL A 74 -30.64 5.57 -16.27
CA VAL A 74 -29.73 6.70 -16.52
C VAL A 74 -29.21 7.29 -15.22
N ALA A 75 -30.09 7.55 -14.26
CA ALA A 75 -29.67 8.06 -12.95
C ALA A 75 -28.73 7.11 -12.21
N ALA A 76 -29.00 5.81 -12.26
CA ALA A 76 -28.16 4.80 -11.62
C ALA A 76 -26.80 4.65 -12.33
N LEU A 77 -26.77 4.70 -13.66
CA LEU A 77 -25.53 4.69 -14.44
C LEU A 77 -24.69 5.93 -14.17
N THR A 78 -25.31 7.12 -14.13
CA THR A 78 -24.62 8.37 -13.80
C THR A 78 -24.01 8.31 -12.42
N ARG A 79 -24.74 7.85 -11.42
CA ARG A 79 -24.19 7.61 -10.07
C ARG A 79 -23.02 6.62 -10.08
N PHE A 80 -23.15 5.51 -10.78
CA PHE A 80 -22.10 4.48 -10.89
C PHE A 80 -20.82 5.04 -11.51
N VAL A 81 -20.92 5.89 -12.53
CA VAL A 81 -19.78 6.56 -13.16
C VAL A 81 -19.17 7.60 -12.22
N LEU A 82 -20.00 8.45 -11.61
CA LEU A 82 -19.54 9.49 -10.69
C LEU A 82 -18.92 8.93 -9.40
N GLU A 83 -19.44 7.84 -8.88
CA GLU A 83 -18.88 7.12 -7.72
C GLU A 83 -17.62 6.33 -8.06
N GLY A 84 -17.16 6.37 -9.31
CA GLY A 84 -15.89 5.74 -9.73
C GLY A 84 -15.92 4.20 -9.74
N GLY A 85 -17.10 3.60 -9.91
CA GLY A 85 -17.29 2.16 -9.82
C GLY A 85 -16.41 1.31 -10.73
N PHE A 86 -16.03 1.83 -11.91
CA PHE A 86 -15.05 1.20 -12.80
C PHE A 86 -13.62 1.39 -12.30
N SER A 87 -13.29 2.60 -11.82
CA SER A 87 -11.92 2.91 -11.39
C SER A 87 -11.54 2.15 -10.12
N GLN A 88 -12.49 1.94 -9.21
CA GLN A 88 -12.24 1.26 -7.95
C GLN A 88 -11.98 -0.24 -8.12
N SER A 89 -12.76 -0.92 -8.98
CA SER A 89 -12.56 -2.35 -9.28
C SER A 89 -11.25 -2.60 -10.04
N PHE A 90 -10.93 -1.72 -11.00
CA PHE A 90 -9.69 -1.81 -11.77
C PHE A 90 -8.46 -1.49 -10.91
N ARG A 91 -8.58 -0.50 -10.00
CA ARG A 91 -7.52 -0.16 -9.03
C ARG A 91 -7.26 -1.33 -8.09
N ARG A 92 -8.31 -1.96 -7.56
CA ARG A 92 -8.18 -3.11 -6.68
C ARG A 92 -7.46 -4.27 -7.37
N PHE A 93 -7.84 -4.61 -8.59
CA PHE A 93 -7.16 -5.65 -9.37
C PHE A 93 -5.69 -5.33 -9.63
N ARG A 94 -5.36 -4.08 -10.01
CA ARG A 94 -3.97 -3.65 -10.16
C ARG A 94 -3.18 -3.71 -8.87
N MET A 95 -3.79 -3.34 -7.75
CA MET A 95 -3.17 -3.38 -6.43
C MET A 95 -2.89 -4.82 -5.99
N GLU A 96 -3.86 -5.71 -6.11
CA GLU A 96 -3.69 -7.15 -5.83
C GLU A 96 -2.57 -7.76 -6.68
N HIS A 97 -2.50 -7.41 -7.97
CA HIS A 97 -1.43 -7.86 -8.86
C HIS A 97 -0.06 -7.32 -8.44
N ALA A 98 0.03 -6.03 -8.10
CA ALA A 98 1.26 -5.40 -7.64
C ALA A 98 1.74 -5.99 -6.30
N ILE A 99 0.83 -6.22 -5.34
CA ILE A 99 1.13 -6.89 -4.08
C ILE A 99 1.66 -8.30 -4.35
N GLY A 100 1.04 -9.03 -5.29
CA GLY A 100 1.48 -10.38 -5.68
C GLY A 100 2.91 -10.48 -6.20
N GLN A 101 3.54 -9.38 -6.60
CA GLN A 101 4.92 -9.32 -7.09
C GLN A 101 5.92 -8.77 -6.06
N LEU A 102 5.45 -8.32 -4.89
CA LEU A 102 6.33 -7.77 -3.85
C LEU A 102 7.32 -8.83 -3.34
N SER A 103 8.57 -8.43 -3.17
CA SER A 103 9.63 -9.19 -2.51
C SER A 103 10.64 -8.23 -1.88
N GLY A 104 11.20 -8.59 -0.74
CA GLY A 104 12.13 -7.73 0.00
C GLY A 104 11.51 -6.41 0.50
N HIS A 105 10.18 -6.33 0.55
CA HIS A 105 9.45 -5.14 0.96
C HIS A 105 9.27 -5.05 2.48
N VAL A 106 8.81 -3.90 2.94
CA VAL A 106 8.46 -3.63 4.33
C VAL A 106 6.95 -3.69 4.50
N ILE A 107 6.46 -4.42 5.49
CA ILE A 107 5.04 -4.42 5.87
C ILE A 107 4.85 -3.45 7.04
N VAL A 108 3.99 -2.45 6.84
CA VAL A 108 3.63 -1.47 7.88
C VAL A 108 2.25 -1.81 8.41
N CYS A 109 2.16 -2.23 9.66
CA CYS A 109 0.91 -2.59 10.33
C CYS A 109 0.44 -1.47 11.24
N GLY A 110 -0.70 -0.86 10.87
CA GLY A 110 -1.26 0.30 11.54
C GLY A 110 -0.89 1.64 10.88
N LEU A 111 -1.93 2.36 10.43
CA LEU A 111 -1.79 3.61 9.67
C LEU A 111 -2.25 4.85 10.45
N GLY A 112 -2.17 4.81 11.77
CA GLY A 112 -2.35 5.99 12.62
C GLY A 112 -1.28 7.05 12.34
N ARG A 113 -1.24 8.13 13.14
CA ARG A 113 -0.26 9.24 12.97
C ARG A 113 1.19 8.75 12.84
N LYS A 114 1.57 7.71 13.58
CA LYS A 114 2.91 7.11 13.51
C LYS A 114 3.16 6.39 12.20
N GLY A 115 2.21 5.53 11.78
CA GLY A 115 2.31 4.78 10.53
C GLY A 115 2.38 5.69 9.30
N GLN A 116 1.57 6.75 9.27
CA GLN A 116 1.65 7.76 8.20
C GLN A 116 3.02 8.45 8.12
N ALA A 117 3.63 8.76 9.27
CA ALA A 117 4.97 9.35 9.29
C ALA A 117 6.02 8.37 8.76
N VAL A 118 5.95 7.09 9.17
CA VAL A 118 6.83 6.02 8.67
C VAL A 118 6.66 5.81 7.16
N CYS A 119 5.41 5.73 6.67
CA CYS A 119 5.15 5.54 5.25
C CYS A 119 5.71 6.69 4.39
N ARG A 120 5.59 7.94 4.84
CA ARG A 120 6.19 9.08 4.13
C ARG A 120 7.71 8.95 4.02
N GLN A 121 8.38 8.54 5.11
CA GLN A 121 9.83 8.35 5.12
C GLN A 121 10.26 7.16 4.24
N LEU A 122 9.55 6.04 4.29
CA LEU A 122 9.83 4.91 3.39
C LEU A 122 9.67 5.29 1.92
N HIS A 123 8.65 6.08 1.62
CA HIS A 123 8.40 6.57 0.26
C HIS A 123 9.51 7.51 -0.23
N SER A 124 9.95 8.49 0.59
CA SER A 124 11.03 9.42 0.23
C SER A 124 12.38 8.70 0.03
N HIS A 125 12.61 7.58 0.73
CA HIS A 125 13.80 6.76 0.55
C HIS A 125 13.67 5.71 -0.58
N GLY A 126 12.54 5.68 -1.31
CA GLY A 126 12.33 4.71 -2.39
C GLY A 126 12.22 3.25 -1.92
N VAL A 127 11.98 3.02 -0.62
CA VAL A 127 11.85 1.67 -0.06
C VAL A 127 10.48 1.10 -0.42
N PRO A 128 10.39 -0.08 -1.06
CA PRO A 128 9.11 -0.71 -1.34
C PRO A 128 8.41 -1.13 -0.05
N PHE A 129 7.16 -0.73 0.12
CA PHE A 129 6.37 -1.08 1.30
C PHE A 129 4.90 -1.35 0.99
N LEU A 130 4.26 -2.06 1.90
CA LEU A 130 2.83 -2.37 1.91
C LEU A 130 2.25 -1.97 3.25
N VAL A 131 1.06 -1.37 3.25
CA VAL A 131 0.33 -1.00 4.47
C VAL A 131 -0.80 -1.97 4.71
N ILE A 132 -0.97 -2.42 5.96
CA ILE A 132 -2.15 -3.17 6.41
C ILE A 132 -2.85 -2.36 7.50
N GLU A 133 -4.11 -1.99 7.25
CA GLU A 133 -4.91 -1.17 8.16
C GLU A 133 -6.38 -1.64 8.12
N HIS A 134 -7.04 -1.69 9.27
CA HIS A 134 -8.43 -2.14 9.36
C HIS A 134 -9.44 -1.03 9.08
N GLN A 135 -9.10 0.23 9.34
CA GLN A 135 -10.00 1.37 9.18
C GLN A 135 -10.00 1.87 7.73
N GLU A 136 -11.12 1.68 7.04
CA GLU A 136 -11.31 2.13 5.66
C GLU A 136 -11.14 3.65 5.49
N ALA A 137 -11.62 4.43 6.46
CA ALA A 137 -11.50 5.89 6.42
C ALA A 137 -10.03 6.36 6.37
N THR A 138 -9.16 5.73 7.16
CA THR A 138 -7.73 6.04 7.19
C THR A 138 -7.03 5.67 5.87
N LEU A 139 -7.40 4.54 5.27
CA LEU A 139 -6.89 4.13 3.96
C LEU A 139 -7.37 5.06 2.83
N ALA A 140 -8.62 5.52 2.91
CA ALA A 140 -9.20 6.43 1.92
C ALA A 140 -8.46 7.78 1.86
N GLU A 141 -8.05 8.31 3.02
CA GLU A 141 -7.28 9.56 3.12
C GLU A 141 -5.93 9.50 2.36
N LEU A 142 -5.33 8.32 2.25
CA LEU A 142 -4.01 8.12 1.65
C LEU A 142 -4.06 7.49 0.24
N GLN A 143 -5.27 7.24 -0.29
CA GLN A 143 -5.42 6.65 -1.62
C GLN A 143 -4.76 7.47 -2.74
N HIS A 144 -4.70 8.80 -2.59
CA HIS A 144 -4.09 9.69 -3.58
C HIS A 144 -2.57 9.58 -3.63
N LEU A 145 -1.92 9.04 -2.58
CA LEU A 145 -0.46 8.84 -2.52
C LEU A 145 0.00 7.58 -3.27
N GLY A 146 -0.92 6.73 -3.71
CA GLY A 146 -0.59 5.55 -4.50
C GLY A 146 0.09 4.42 -3.73
N TYR A 147 0.06 4.43 -2.40
CA TYR A 147 0.64 3.37 -1.57
C TYR A 147 -0.09 2.04 -1.78
N LEU A 148 0.66 0.95 -1.82
CA LEU A 148 0.10 -0.39 -1.78
C LEU A 148 -0.50 -0.63 -0.40
N GLN A 149 -1.75 -1.09 -0.37
CA GLN A 149 -2.51 -1.21 0.88
C GLN A 149 -3.45 -2.41 0.87
N ILE A 150 -3.62 -3.02 2.03
CA ILE A 150 -4.61 -4.05 2.31
C ILE A 150 -5.52 -3.54 3.43
N GLN A 151 -6.83 -3.59 3.21
CA GLN A 151 -7.81 -3.37 4.26
C GLN A 151 -8.05 -4.68 5.00
N GLY A 152 -7.62 -4.76 6.25
CA GLY A 152 -7.77 -5.96 7.07
C GLY A 152 -7.26 -5.81 8.48
N ASN A 153 -7.63 -6.78 9.30
CA ASN A 153 -7.14 -6.86 10.67
C ASN A 153 -5.85 -7.69 10.70
N VAL A 154 -4.74 -7.08 11.09
CA VAL A 154 -3.42 -7.73 11.17
C VAL A 154 -3.31 -8.84 12.22
N THR A 155 -4.31 -9.00 13.09
CA THR A 155 -4.41 -10.14 13.99
C THR A 155 -4.94 -11.41 13.32
N ASP A 156 -5.39 -11.31 12.07
CA ASP A 156 -5.76 -12.43 11.22
C ASP A 156 -4.61 -12.71 10.24
N ASP A 157 -4.02 -13.89 10.35
CA ASP A 157 -2.86 -14.33 9.56
C ASP A 157 -3.09 -14.26 8.06
N ASP A 158 -4.34 -14.37 7.60
CA ASP A 158 -4.68 -14.31 6.18
C ASP A 158 -4.28 -12.96 5.55
N PHE A 159 -4.41 -11.85 6.27
CA PHE A 159 -3.98 -10.54 5.77
C PHE A 159 -2.47 -10.39 5.71
N LEU A 160 -1.73 -11.01 6.64
CA LEU A 160 -0.28 -11.07 6.59
C LEU A 160 0.21 -11.92 5.39
N ARG A 161 -0.46 -13.04 5.13
CA ARG A 161 -0.17 -13.87 3.93
C ARG A 161 -0.51 -13.16 2.63
N GLN A 162 -1.66 -12.46 2.56
CA GLN A 162 -1.99 -11.59 1.42
C GLN A 162 -0.93 -10.51 1.22
N GLY A 163 -0.36 -9.99 2.31
CA GLY A 163 0.77 -9.06 2.30
C GLY A 163 2.11 -9.70 1.96
N ARG A 164 2.14 -11.00 1.63
CA ARG A 164 3.34 -11.77 1.29
C ARG A 164 4.44 -11.71 2.35
N ILE A 165 4.06 -11.91 3.59
CA ILE A 165 4.98 -11.85 4.74
C ILE A 165 6.18 -12.81 4.59
N GLU A 166 6.01 -13.96 3.94
CA GLU A 166 7.06 -14.92 3.67
C GLU A 166 8.19 -14.38 2.77
N HIS A 167 7.88 -13.33 1.98
CA HIS A 167 8.81 -12.66 1.08
C HIS A 167 9.18 -11.25 1.53
N ALA A 168 8.64 -10.81 2.67
CA ALA A 168 8.95 -9.50 3.24
C ALA A 168 10.34 -9.53 3.91
N ARG A 169 11.04 -8.38 3.84
CA ARG A 169 12.30 -8.18 4.57
C ARG A 169 12.04 -7.78 6.01
N SER A 170 11.07 -6.93 6.22
CA SER A 170 10.81 -6.35 7.55
C SER A 170 9.33 -6.11 7.78
N LEU A 171 8.94 -6.11 9.08
CA LEU A 171 7.61 -5.71 9.52
C LEU A 171 7.72 -4.63 10.58
N ILE A 172 6.89 -3.60 10.48
CA ILE A 172 6.81 -2.51 11.45
C ILE A 172 5.45 -2.55 12.13
N ALA A 173 5.44 -2.90 13.43
CA ALA A 173 4.24 -3.00 14.25
C ALA A 173 3.95 -1.67 14.96
N LEU A 174 2.91 -0.95 14.49
CA LEU A 174 2.54 0.40 14.94
C LEU A 174 1.08 0.51 15.40
N LEU A 175 0.48 -0.60 15.83
CA LEU A 175 -0.90 -0.62 16.28
C LEU A 175 -1.09 0.26 17.51
N GLY A 176 -2.32 0.73 17.71
CA GLY A 176 -2.67 1.58 18.84
C GLY A 176 -2.66 0.87 20.21
N ASN A 177 -2.69 -0.46 20.20
CA ASN A 177 -2.76 -1.32 21.38
C ASN A 177 -1.51 -2.22 21.45
N ASP A 178 -0.80 -2.17 22.56
CA ASP A 178 0.41 -2.96 22.77
C ASP A 178 0.16 -4.48 22.78
N ALA A 179 -0.99 -4.94 23.28
CA ALA A 179 -1.35 -6.36 23.26
C ALA A 179 -1.56 -6.88 21.83
N GLU A 180 -2.15 -6.07 20.95
CA GLU A 180 -2.28 -6.38 19.53
C GLU A 180 -0.92 -6.40 18.83
N ASN A 181 0.02 -5.50 19.20
CA ASN A 181 1.40 -5.55 18.70
C ASN A 181 2.11 -6.85 19.12
N VAL A 182 1.95 -7.31 20.38
CA VAL A 182 2.51 -8.59 20.83
C VAL A 182 1.95 -9.75 20.01
N PHE A 183 0.64 -9.79 19.81
CA PHE A 183 0.00 -10.84 19.01
C PHE A 183 0.48 -10.83 17.56
N LEU A 184 0.49 -9.65 16.93
CA LEU A 184 1.01 -9.46 15.59
C LEU A 184 2.43 -9.98 15.41
N ILE A 185 3.32 -9.68 16.37
CA ILE A 185 4.72 -10.11 16.33
C ILE A 185 4.83 -11.63 16.43
N LEU A 186 4.04 -12.27 17.30
CA LEU A 186 4.00 -13.73 17.42
C LEU A 186 3.55 -14.39 16.11
N SER A 187 2.44 -13.91 15.51
CA SER A 187 1.96 -14.39 14.21
C SER A 187 2.99 -14.15 13.11
N ALA A 188 3.57 -12.97 13.04
CA ALA A 188 4.58 -12.62 12.04
C ALA A 188 5.81 -13.54 12.13
N ARG A 189 6.31 -13.79 13.34
CA ARG A 189 7.46 -14.67 13.58
C ARG A 189 7.15 -16.14 13.22
N GLN A 190 5.91 -16.59 13.47
CA GLN A 190 5.47 -17.92 13.08
C GLN A 190 5.41 -18.08 11.55
N LEU A 191 5.00 -17.04 10.83
CA LEU A 191 4.89 -17.05 9.38
C LEU A 191 6.23 -16.86 8.67
N ASN A 192 7.15 -16.09 9.26
CA ASN A 192 8.49 -15.84 8.73
C ASN A 192 9.49 -15.68 9.88
N SER A 193 10.33 -16.72 10.07
CA SER A 193 11.34 -16.76 11.15
C SER A 193 12.46 -15.75 10.96
N ASP A 194 12.76 -15.36 9.73
CA ASP A 194 13.90 -14.48 9.38
C ASP A 194 13.51 -13.00 9.27
N LEU A 195 12.23 -12.69 9.48
CA LEU A 195 11.69 -11.34 9.34
C LEU A 195 12.33 -10.38 10.34
N ASP A 196 12.84 -9.22 9.89
CA ASP A 196 13.28 -8.14 10.81
C ASP A 196 12.05 -7.38 11.30
N ILE A 197 11.73 -7.54 12.59
CA ILE A 197 10.53 -6.97 13.21
C ILE A 197 10.89 -5.78 14.06
N ILE A 198 10.37 -4.60 13.71
CA ILE A 198 10.47 -3.37 14.46
C ILE A 198 9.12 -3.08 15.11
N ALA A 199 9.09 -2.91 16.41
CA ALA A 199 7.87 -2.63 17.15
C ALA A 199 7.94 -1.29 17.89
N TRP A 200 6.76 -0.74 18.12
CA TRP A 200 6.61 0.45 18.95
C TRP A 200 6.07 0.06 20.32
N GLY A 201 6.84 0.30 21.37
CA GLY A 201 6.46 0.02 22.76
C GLY A 201 6.08 1.31 23.51
N SER A 202 4.98 1.29 24.24
CA SER A 202 4.53 2.47 24.99
C SER A 202 5.27 2.69 26.31
N THR A 203 5.76 1.60 26.93
CA THR A 203 6.47 1.63 28.21
C THR A 203 7.68 0.69 28.21
N PRO A 204 8.66 0.85 29.13
CA PRO A 204 9.80 -0.06 29.26
C PRO A 204 9.40 -1.51 29.55
N GLU A 205 8.32 -1.74 30.30
CA GLU A 205 7.83 -3.09 30.60
C GLU A 205 7.26 -3.74 29.32
N MET A 206 6.67 -2.93 28.45
CA MET A 206 6.14 -3.41 27.19
C MET A 206 7.25 -3.69 26.18
N GLU A 207 8.35 -2.92 26.20
CA GLU A 207 9.54 -3.22 25.41
C GLU A 207 10.03 -4.65 25.65
N SER A 208 10.17 -5.05 26.91
CA SER A 208 10.60 -6.41 27.27
C SER A 208 9.64 -7.47 26.69
N LYS A 209 8.32 -7.25 26.77
CA LYS A 209 7.32 -8.19 26.24
C LYS A 209 7.37 -8.30 24.73
N LEU A 210 7.50 -7.19 24.02
CA LEU A 210 7.60 -7.15 22.55
C LEU A 210 8.87 -7.86 22.07
N ARG A 211 10.01 -7.69 22.77
CA ARG A 211 11.25 -8.43 22.50
C ARG A 211 11.08 -9.93 22.72
N HIS A 212 10.44 -10.34 23.82
CA HIS A 212 10.17 -11.76 24.09
C HIS A 212 9.18 -12.36 23.07
N ALA A 213 8.27 -11.56 22.53
CA ALA A 213 7.39 -11.99 21.43
C ALA A 213 8.13 -12.20 20.10
N GLY A 214 9.37 -11.71 19.97
CA GLY A 214 10.19 -11.90 18.78
C GLY A 214 10.52 -10.62 18.00
N ALA A 215 10.26 -9.42 18.56
CA ALA A 215 10.71 -8.18 17.93
C ALA A 215 12.24 -8.05 17.99
N ASN A 216 12.87 -7.76 16.87
CA ASN A 216 14.31 -7.51 16.77
C ASN A 216 14.67 -6.17 17.42
N ARG A 217 13.83 -5.16 17.18
CA ARG A 217 14.00 -3.82 17.73
C ARG A 217 12.69 -3.29 18.27
N VAL A 218 12.74 -2.67 19.43
CA VAL A 218 11.60 -1.96 20.03
C VAL A 218 11.98 -0.51 20.24
N LEU A 219 11.15 0.39 19.76
CA LEU A 219 11.35 1.84 19.87
C LEU A 219 10.34 2.42 20.85
N SER A 220 10.83 3.17 21.85
CA SER A 220 9.99 3.95 22.75
C SER A 220 9.92 5.41 22.27
N PRO A 221 8.72 5.91 21.94
CA PRO A 221 8.57 7.29 21.46
C PRO A 221 8.92 8.31 22.53
N PHE A 222 8.62 7.97 23.79
CA PHE A 222 8.87 8.87 24.91
C PHE A 222 10.36 9.03 25.19
N GLU A 223 11.11 7.92 25.13
CA GLU A 223 12.56 7.95 25.31
C GLU A 223 13.24 8.66 24.14
N LEU A 224 12.86 8.29 22.90
CA LEU A 224 13.38 8.96 21.70
C LEU A 224 13.05 10.45 21.69
N GLY A 225 11.81 10.82 22.06
CA GLY A 225 11.38 12.20 22.17
C GLY A 225 12.12 12.95 23.25
N GLY A 226 12.22 12.39 24.45
CA GLY A 226 12.95 12.97 25.57
C GLY A 226 14.44 13.16 25.25
N PHE A 227 15.09 12.14 24.71
CA PHE A 227 16.47 12.21 24.23
C PHE A 227 16.65 13.35 23.21
N ARG A 228 15.77 13.43 22.20
CA ARG A 228 15.83 14.46 21.18
C ARG A 228 15.67 15.86 21.76
N VAL A 229 14.69 16.09 22.62
CA VAL A 229 14.46 17.40 23.26
C VAL A 229 15.70 17.86 24.04
N VAL A 230 16.25 16.99 24.87
CA VAL A 230 17.43 17.31 25.69
C VAL A 230 18.65 17.62 24.80
N HIS A 231 18.90 16.78 23.79
CA HIS A 231 20.05 17.01 22.91
C HIS A 231 19.89 18.24 22.00
N THR A 232 18.66 18.55 21.57
CA THR A 232 18.38 19.81 20.85
C THR A 232 18.65 21.04 21.74
N LEU A 233 18.35 20.96 23.04
CA LEU A 233 18.65 22.02 23.99
C LEU A 233 20.16 22.17 24.25
N LEU A 234 20.85 21.05 24.46
CA LEU A 234 22.26 21.07 24.89
C LEU A 234 23.24 21.18 23.71
N ARG A 235 22.89 20.63 22.55
CA ARG A 235 23.77 20.53 21.37
C ARG A 235 23.00 20.72 20.07
N PRO A 236 22.34 21.87 19.84
CA PRO A 236 21.44 22.07 18.69
C PRO A 236 22.16 21.82 17.36
N ASN A 237 23.33 22.39 17.17
CA ASN A 237 24.08 22.24 15.91
C ASN A 237 24.48 20.79 15.59
N VAL A 238 24.71 19.95 16.60
CA VAL A 238 25.00 18.52 16.40
C VAL A 238 23.73 17.79 15.94
N VAL A 239 22.59 18.06 16.58
CA VAL A 239 21.32 17.46 16.20
C VAL A 239 20.92 17.86 14.78
N ASP A 240 21.05 19.14 14.44
CA ASP A 240 20.72 19.68 13.12
C ASP A 240 21.65 19.09 12.05
N PHE A 241 22.95 18.96 12.34
CA PHE A 241 23.92 18.37 11.43
C PHE A 241 23.59 16.91 11.11
N PHE A 242 23.33 16.09 12.13
CA PHE A 242 22.95 14.69 11.90
C PHE A 242 21.62 14.54 11.18
N GLN A 243 20.65 15.42 11.49
CA GLN A 243 19.40 15.42 10.74
C GLN A 243 19.60 15.76 9.27
N TRP A 244 20.43 16.76 9.00
CA TRP A 244 20.77 17.18 7.64
C TRP A 244 21.55 16.08 6.88
N ALA A 245 22.50 15.40 7.54
CA ALA A 245 23.27 14.32 6.95
C ALA A 245 22.45 13.03 6.70
N LEU A 246 21.34 12.82 7.42
CA LEU A 246 20.42 11.70 7.23
C LEU A 246 19.28 12.02 6.25
N ASP A 247 19.17 13.26 5.77
CA ASP A 247 18.14 13.67 4.82
C ASP A 247 18.44 13.08 3.43
N CYS A 248 17.49 12.34 2.88
CA CYS A 248 17.64 11.68 1.59
C CYS A 248 17.65 12.67 0.41
N ASP A 249 17.14 13.89 0.58
CA ASP A 249 17.11 14.91 -0.46
C ASP A 249 18.43 15.72 -0.53
N ASN A 250 19.35 15.49 0.43
CA ASN A 250 20.62 16.21 0.48
C ASN A 250 21.68 15.55 -0.42
N GLU A 251 22.10 16.28 -1.46
CA GLU A 251 23.16 15.84 -2.38
C GLU A 251 24.59 16.19 -1.91
N ASP A 252 24.71 17.24 -1.09
CA ASP A 252 26.02 17.78 -0.68
C ASP A 252 26.71 16.93 0.37
N LEU A 253 25.92 16.35 1.29
CA LEU A 253 26.44 15.52 2.37
C LEU A 253 25.40 14.49 2.80
N ALA A 254 25.80 13.23 2.85
CA ALA A 254 24.96 12.15 3.39
C ALA A 254 25.77 11.25 4.31
N LEU A 255 25.07 10.64 5.26
CA LEU A 255 25.60 9.62 6.16
C LEU A 255 24.98 8.28 5.78
N GLU A 256 25.80 7.35 5.30
CA GLU A 256 25.36 6.05 4.80
C GLU A 256 26.11 4.93 5.48
N GLN A 257 25.48 3.74 5.45
CA GLN A 257 26.12 2.50 5.87
C GLN A 257 26.31 1.56 4.70
N PHE A 258 27.48 0.88 4.66
CA PHE A 258 27.80 -0.10 3.65
C PHE A 258 28.25 -1.39 4.32
N GLU A 259 27.69 -2.50 3.91
CA GLU A 259 28.17 -3.82 4.30
C GLU A 259 29.25 -4.27 3.32
N VAL A 260 30.36 -4.83 3.84
CA VAL A 260 31.41 -5.43 3.05
C VAL A 260 30.99 -6.85 2.65
N PRO A 261 30.69 -7.09 1.35
CA PRO A 261 30.26 -8.43 0.91
C PRO A 261 31.37 -9.47 1.05
N GLU A 262 31.02 -10.74 1.19
CA GLU A 262 32.01 -11.84 1.28
C GLU A 262 32.95 -11.93 0.07
N ARG A 263 32.47 -11.48 -1.11
CA ARG A 263 33.24 -11.50 -2.37
C ARG A 263 33.78 -10.14 -2.78
N ALA A 264 33.70 -9.14 -1.90
CA ALA A 264 34.17 -7.82 -2.25
C ALA A 264 35.69 -7.79 -2.48
N THR A 265 36.10 -7.02 -3.49
CA THR A 265 37.51 -6.77 -3.80
C THR A 265 38.27 -6.09 -2.67
N ILE A 266 37.55 -5.56 -1.67
CA ILE A 266 38.08 -4.87 -0.51
C ILE A 266 38.23 -5.76 0.73
N SER A 267 37.69 -6.96 0.73
CA SER A 267 37.88 -7.90 1.85
C SER A 267 39.37 -8.20 2.01
N ASN A 268 39.90 -8.06 3.24
CA ASN A 268 41.30 -8.13 3.62
C ASN A 268 42.21 -7.01 3.10
N LYS A 269 41.69 -5.98 2.48
CA LYS A 269 42.46 -4.76 2.17
C LYS A 269 42.48 -3.81 3.37
N THR A 270 43.52 -2.99 3.40
CA THR A 270 43.62 -1.90 4.38
C THR A 270 42.91 -0.65 3.87
N LEU A 271 42.56 0.25 4.79
CA LEU A 271 41.92 1.51 4.46
C LEU A 271 42.79 2.35 3.46
N SER A 272 44.12 2.30 3.59
CA SER A 272 45.04 3.00 2.68
C SER A 272 45.05 2.41 1.26
N GLU A 273 44.77 1.11 1.11
CA GLU A 273 44.72 0.44 -0.20
C GLU A 273 43.42 0.66 -0.97
N LEU A 274 42.41 1.25 -0.32
CA LEU A 274 41.12 1.50 -0.97
C LEU A 274 41.10 2.77 -1.83
N GLU A 275 42.17 3.62 -1.78
CA GLU A 275 42.25 4.85 -2.53
C GLU A 275 40.93 5.67 -2.51
N LEU A 276 40.30 5.75 -1.34
CA LEU A 276 39.02 6.46 -1.18
C LEU A 276 39.21 7.95 -1.50
N SER A 277 38.16 8.55 -2.07
CA SER A 277 38.12 10.00 -2.27
C SER A 277 38.35 10.71 -0.94
N SER A 278 39.18 11.77 -0.97
CA SER A 278 39.44 12.59 0.21
C SER A 278 38.21 13.32 0.77
N SER A 279 37.13 13.32 0.02
CA SER A 279 35.81 13.84 0.45
C SER A 279 34.98 12.84 1.27
N LEU A 280 35.39 11.58 1.32
CA LEU A 280 34.75 10.56 2.14
C LEU A 280 35.42 10.43 3.49
N ASN A 281 34.63 10.45 4.57
CA ASN A 281 35.10 10.23 5.94
C ASN A 281 34.47 8.95 6.49
N ILE A 282 35.28 7.93 6.76
CA ILE A 282 34.81 6.74 7.48
C ILE A 282 34.79 7.09 8.95
N LEU A 283 33.58 7.18 9.52
CA LEU A 283 33.39 7.55 10.92
C LEU A 283 33.58 6.36 11.85
N GLY A 284 33.32 5.15 11.36
CA GLY A 284 33.45 3.94 12.15
C GLY A 284 33.17 2.67 11.35
N LEU A 285 33.46 1.55 11.99
CA LEU A 285 33.24 0.21 11.49
C LEU A 285 32.55 -0.61 12.58
N VAL A 286 31.53 -1.39 12.23
CA VAL A 286 30.85 -2.31 13.10
C VAL A 286 31.13 -3.72 12.60
N ARG A 287 31.69 -4.59 13.47
CA ARG A 287 32.00 -5.99 13.22
C ARG A 287 31.30 -6.85 14.28
N GLY A 288 30.22 -7.49 13.88
CA GLY A 288 29.36 -8.19 14.85
C GLY A 288 28.80 -7.24 15.91
N GLU A 289 29.18 -7.40 17.18
CA GLU A 289 28.78 -6.51 18.26
C GLU A 289 29.81 -5.41 18.58
N GLU A 290 31.04 -5.53 18.03
CA GLU A 290 32.13 -4.57 18.28
C GLU A 290 32.04 -3.34 17.37
N ARG A 291 32.44 -2.19 17.91
CA ARG A 291 32.42 -0.90 17.22
C ARG A 291 33.81 -0.28 17.26
N PHE A 292 34.36 -0.04 16.10
CA PHE A 292 35.70 0.55 15.94
C PHE A 292 35.56 1.99 15.49
N PHE A 293 36.20 2.89 16.23
CA PHE A 293 36.35 4.29 15.92
C PHE A 293 37.83 4.59 15.74
N ASN A 294 38.19 5.68 15.09
CA ASN A 294 39.59 6.03 14.80
C ASN A 294 40.32 5.01 13.92
N LEU A 295 39.69 4.67 12.78
CA LEU A 295 40.32 3.80 11.79
C LEU A 295 41.62 4.47 11.26
N THR A 296 42.68 3.68 11.16
CA THR A 296 43.97 4.09 10.63
C THR A 296 44.17 3.51 9.22
N GLY A 297 45.11 4.05 8.46
CA GLY A 297 45.42 3.50 7.13
C GLY A 297 45.73 1.98 7.12
N SER A 298 46.18 1.43 8.26
CA SER A 298 46.44 -0.01 8.43
C SER A 298 45.26 -0.82 8.91
N SER A 299 44.08 -0.22 9.16
CA SER A 299 42.88 -0.95 9.54
C SER A 299 42.42 -1.82 8.38
N GLN A 300 42.20 -3.11 8.63
CA GLN A 300 41.76 -4.08 7.64
C GLN A 300 40.22 -4.29 7.72
N PHE A 301 39.61 -4.50 6.57
CA PHE A 301 38.19 -4.81 6.43
C PHE A 301 38.00 -6.31 6.28
N GLU A 302 36.98 -6.84 6.95
CA GLU A 302 36.56 -8.22 6.85
C GLU A 302 35.17 -8.31 6.21
N ALA A 303 34.83 -9.45 5.63
CA ALA A 303 33.50 -9.71 5.12
C ALA A 303 32.46 -9.62 6.25
N GLY A 304 31.34 -8.94 6.00
CA GLY A 304 30.30 -8.67 7.00
C GLY A 304 30.53 -7.43 7.85
N ASP A 305 31.65 -6.71 7.68
CA ASP A 305 31.85 -5.41 8.33
C ASP A 305 30.84 -4.38 7.80
N ILE A 306 30.32 -3.56 8.69
CA ILE A 306 29.45 -2.43 8.34
C ILE A 306 30.25 -1.14 8.50
N LEU A 307 30.49 -0.47 7.38
CA LEU A 307 31.18 0.83 7.34
C LEU A 307 30.16 1.96 7.53
N ILE A 308 30.42 2.90 8.40
CA ILE A 308 29.65 4.14 8.55
C ILE A 308 30.44 5.26 7.91
N VAL A 309 29.92 5.82 6.80
CA VAL A 309 30.65 6.75 5.94
C VAL A 309 29.86 8.04 5.77
N LEU A 310 30.53 9.16 5.91
CA LEU A 310 30.01 10.50 5.69
C LEU A 310 30.70 11.12 4.46
N GLY A 311 29.92 11.68 3.55
CA GLY A 311 30.46 12.35 2.37
C GLY A 311 29.39 12.75 1.36
N PRO A 312 29.81 13.37 0.21
CA PRO A 312 28.89 13.71 -0.87
C PRO A 312 28.21 12.45 -1.43
N ARG A 313 26.92 12.55 -1.72
CA ARG A 313 26.10 11.41 -2.21
C ARG A 313 26.68 10.75 -3.46
N GLN A 314 27.26 11.53 -4.38
CA GLN A 314 27.90 10.98 -5.58
C GLN A 314 29.07 10.05 -5.24
N GLU A 315 29.91 10.44 -4.28
CA GLU A 315 31.06 9.63 -3.87
C GLU A 315 30.61 8.40 -3.04
N LEU A 316 29.58 8.53 -2.22
CA LEU A 316 28.96 7.39 -1.51
C LEU A 316 28.38 6.36 -2.49
N ASN A 317 27.69 6.79 -3.54
CA ASN A 317 27.21 5.92 -4.60
C ASN A 317 28.35 5.21 -5.34
N ARG A 318 29.47 5.88 -5.58
CA ARG A 318 30.67 5.24 -6.16
C ARG A 318 31.24 4.18 -5.24
N LEU A 319 31.32 4.47 -3.94
CA LEU A 319 31.77 3.49 -2.94
C LEU A 319 30.84 2.27 -2.92
N GLY A 320 29.52 2.46 -2.92
CA GLY A 320 28.55 1.38 -3.01
C GLY A 320 28.77 0.49 -4.24
N ASN A 321 29.05 1.07 -5.41
CA ASN A 321 29.33 0.30 -6.62
C ASN A 321 30.66 -0.48 -6.53
N ILE A 322 31.69 0.08 -5.89
CA ILE A 322 32.98 -0.60 -5.66
C ILE A 322 32.79 -1.79 -4.73
N LEU A 323 31.93 -1.66 -3.72
CA LEU A 323 31.64 -2.74 -2.77
C LEU A 323 30.79 -3.86 -3.40
N ALA A 324 29.91 -3.50 -4.35
CA ALA A 324 29.02 -4.45 -5.03
C ALA A 324 29.71 -5.23 -6.18
N ALA A 325 30.90 -4.78 -6.63
CA ALA A 325 31.70 -5.39 -7.70
C ALA A 325 32.67 -6.45 -7.15
#